data_bf89ef547e46fa250441b9b2c7bfe297
#
_entry.id   bf89ef547e46fa250441b9b2c7bfe297
#
_cell.length_a   1.000
_cell.length_b   1.000
_cell.length_c   1.000
_cell.angle_alpha   90.00
_cell.angle_beta   90.00
_cell.angle_gamma   90.00
#
_symmetry.space_group_name_H-M   'P 1'
#
loop_
_entity.id
_entity.type
_entity.pdbx_description
1 polymer ?
#
loop_
_entity_poly.entity_id
_entity_poly.type
_entity_poly.pdbx_seq_one_letter_code
_entity_poly.pdbx_strand_id
1 'polypeptide(L)'
;LKRMIVKTALPLLIVCLVFTSFSASARAASEEKHWNRWIERHAHPLDASDASNKDLRFLKKVLKGKRIVQLGETTHGAGEINATKVRMIKYLHEELGYDVLAFESGFTDTNASYLNMDQLTSKSTMKNSIYPVWHTEDVVELFAYMKEQKEKGDPLILTGFDIQSMKNSFNDAATQWVKAVNPEKAELLTQSENDFSTLVTNSNTFDEFAQKKETLVKNYQELIKFAETHASELKAHLPKEPKAYEMFMHSLQLRIDVMETYMLEEMKEKLKDYPDNIEDFSFYMRDRMMAEQFQWVAETLYPKKKIIVWGHNYHLRKQNTKMIKDWVQLNGPNMGDYLPERLKEQTYTIGIYAYSGASLDSDNKTVTPVTSPPPSGSLEALLKAANHPAVFVDFLHTKNKKGTSWMYTTRTVLYWGITEEQMILKEQYDGVIWLEHITPSVIIK
;
A
#
# COMPACT_ATOMS: atom_id res chain seq x y z
N LEU A 1 -32.80 59.14 -21.15
CA LEU A 1 -33.35 57.80 -20.79
C LEU A 1 -32.27 56.73 -20.55
N LYS A 2 -31.13 56.69 -21.27
CA LYS A 2 -30.05 55.71 -21.09
C LYS A 2 -29.22 55.85 -19.79
N ARG A 3 -29.20 57.03 -19.13
CA ARG A 3 -28.45 57.25 -17.90
C ARG A 3 -29.19 56.85 -16.58
N MET A 4 -30.49 56.65 -16.65
CA MET A 4 -31.32 56.26 -15.49
C MET A 4 -31.37 54.73 -15.27
N ILE A 5 -31.25 53.94 -16.33
CA ILE A 5 -31.33 52.47 -16.26
C ILE A 5 -30.09 51.84 -15.65
N VAL A 6 -28.91 52.48 -15.79
CA VAL A 6 -27.65 51.96 -15.25
C VAL A 6 -27.54 52.14 -13.70
N LYS A 7 -28.20 53.15 -13.12
CA LYS A 7 -28.13 53.40 -11.66
C LYS A 7 -29.01 52.51 -10.81
N THR A 8 -30.04 51.87 -11.37
CA THR A 8 -30.97 50.98 -10.66
C THR A 8 -30.63 49.48 -10.81
N ALA A 9 -29.91 49.11 -11.88
CA ALA A 9 -29.53 47.70 -12.08
C ALA A 9 -28.35 47.25 -11.23
N LEU A 10 -27.39 48.11 -10.89
CA LEU A 10 -26.20 47.77 -10.12
C LEU A 10 -26.49 47.40 -8.66
N PRO A 11 -27.32 48.12 -7.88
CA PRO A 11 -27.67 47.72 -6.54
C PRO A 11 -28.56 46.45 -6.49
N LEU A 12 -29.39 46.21 -7.51
CA LEU A 12 -30.19 44.97 -7.58
C LEU A 12 -29.32 43.73 -7.83
N LEU A 13 -28.29 43.86 -8.65
CA LEU A 13 -27.34 42.79 -8.95
C LEU A 13 -26.51 42.43 -7.71
N ILE A 14 -26.06 43.43 -6.93
CA ILE A 14 -25.32 43.24 -5.69
C ILE A 14 -26.19 42.59 -4.62
N VAL A 15 -27.45 43.01 -4.50
CA VAL A 15 -28.40 42.39 -3.57
C VAL A 15 -28.69 40.93 -3.94
N CYS A 16 -28.86 40.59 -5.22
CA CYS A 16 -29.06 39.23 -5.69
C CYS A 16 -27.81 38.36 -5.41
N LEU A 17 -26.59 38.88 -5.65
CA LEU A 17 -25.33 38.17 -5.35
C LEU A 17 -25.15 37.94 -3.85
N VAL A 18 -25.51 38.89 -3.00
CA VAL A 18 -25.44 38.75 -1.54
C VAL A 18 -26.47 37.72 -1.05
N PHE A 19 -27.70 37.76 -1.54
CA PHE A 19 -28.74 36.79 -1.17
C PHE A 19 -28.40 35.36 -1.66
N THR A 20 -27.81 35.18 -2.84
CA THR A 20 -27.38 33.88 -3.31
C THR A 20 -26.21 33.33 -2.52
N SER A 21 -25.27 34.18 -2.10
CA SER A 21 -24.14 33.79 -1.24
C SER A 21 -24.61 33.40 0.18
N PHE A 22 -25.53 34.15 0.75
CA PHE A 22 -26.14 33.82 2.07
C PHE A 22 -26.95 32.52 2.02
N SER A 23 -27.70 32.27 0.97
CA SER A 23 -28.46 31.03 0.82
C SER A 23 -27.57 29.82 0.57
N ALA A 24 -26.47 29.97 -0.16
CA ALA A 24 -25.47 28.91 -0.37
C ALA A 24 -24.73 28.57 0.92
N SER A 25 -24.29 29.57 1.69
CA SER A 25 -23.64 29.36 2.97
C SER A 25 -24.57 28.73 4.04
N ALA A 26 -25.83 29.16 4.09
CA ALA A 26 -26.81 28.57 5.00
C ALA A 26 -27.14 27.11 4.64
N ARG A 27 -27.18 26.79 3.33
CA ARG A 27 -27.37 25.42 2.85
C ARG A 27 -26.17 24.55 3.18
N ALA A 28 -24.96 25.00 2.94
CA ALA A 28 -23.72 24.27 3.29
C ALA A 28 -23.64 23.97 4.79
N ALA A 29 -23.90 24.97 5.66
CA ALA A 29 -23.93 24.78 7.09
C ALA A 29 -25.05 23.79 7.54
N SER A 30 -26.19 23.79 6.88
CA SER A 30 -27.27 22.83 7.13
C SER A 30 -26.88 21.39 6.72
N GLU A 31 -26.19 21.23 5.60
CA GLU A 31 -25.70 19.92 5.14
C GLU A 31 -24.65 19.38 6.10
N GLU A 32 -23.64 20.18 6.47
CA GLU A 32 -22.59 19.81 7.40
C GLU A 32 -23.14 19.37 8.77
N LYS A 33 -24.19 20.04 9.28
CA LYS A 33 -24.88 19.61 10.50
C LYS A 33 -25.48 18.22 10.40
N HIS A 34 -25.95 17.80 9.22
CA HIS A 34 -26.45 16.44 9.00
C HIS A 34 -25.33 15.43 8.92
N TRP A 35 -24.20 15.79 8.30
CA TRP A 35 -23.01 14.95 8.23
C TRP A 35 -22.42 14.69 9.61
N ASN A 36 -22.17 15.76 10.38
CA ASN A 36 -21.63 15.68 11.75
C ASN A 36 -22.48 14.79 12.66
N ARG A 37 -23.82 14.97 12.63
CA ARG A 37 -24.75 14.13 13.41
C ARG A 37 -24.71 12.67 12.97
N TRP A 38 -24.52 12.40 11.69
CA TRP A 38 -24.41 11.03 11.19
C TRP A 38 -23.09 10.41 11.63
N ILE A 39 -21.97 11.12 11.49
CA ILE A 39 -20.64 10.69 11.90
C ILE A 39 -20.62 10.35 13.39
N GLU A 40 -21.10 11.25 14.24
CA GLU A 40 -21.18 11.08 15.69
C GLU A 40 -21.91 9.78 16.09
N ARG A 41 -22.91 9.34 15.32
CA ARG A 41 -23.74 8.18 15.64
C ARG A 41 -23.28 6.88 14.98
N HIS A 42 -22.50 6.91 13.92
CA HIS A 42 -22.22 5.74 13.08
C HIS A 42 -20.74 5.47 12.89
N ALA A 43 -19.84 6.40 13.22
CA ALA A 43 -18.43 6.12 13.29
C ALA A 43 -18.18 5.12 14.43
N HIS A 44 -17.39 4.09 14.17
CA HIS A 44 -17.01 3.10 15.18
C HIS A 44 -15.75 3.59 15.90
N PRO A 45 -15.82 3.90 17.19
CA PRO A 45 -14.65 4.25 17.98
C PRO A 45 -13.64 3.09 17.97
N LEU A 46 -12.36 3.44 17.82
CA LEU A 46 -11.25 2.51 17.98
C LEU A 46 -10.51 2.88 19.27
N ASP A 47 -10.28 1.91 20.12
CA ASP A 47 -9.56 2.08 21.38
C ASP A 47 -8.27 1.26 21.35
N ALA A 48 -7.13 1.94 21.09
CA ALA A 48 -5.83 1.30 21.07
C ALA A 48 -5.43 0.67 22.42
N SER A 49 -6.05 1.07 23.53
CA SER A 49 -5.81 0.51 24.86
C SER A 49 -6.65 -0.74 25.16
N ASP A 50 -7.66 -1.06 24.33
CA ASP A 50 -8.51 -2.24 24.52
C ASP A 50 -7.80 -3.53 24.09
N ALA A 51 -7.09 -4.15 25.03
CA ALA A 51 -6.44 -5.44 24.80
C ALA A 51 -7.43 -6.58 24.48
N SER A 52 -8.75 -6.39 24.72
CA SER A 52 -9.79 -7.39 24.42
C SER A 52 -10.29 -7.33 22.97
N ASN A 53 -9.86 -6.33 22.18
CA ASN A 53 -10.28 -6.09 20.80
C ASN A 53 -11.80 -6.03 20.58
N LYS A 54 -12.59 -5.67 21.62
CA LYS A 54 -14.08 -5.59 21.52
C LYS A 54 -14.52 -4.53 20.53
N ASP A 55 -13.78 -3.44 20.45
CA ASP A 55 -13.98 -2.33 19.51
C ASP A 55 -13.78 -2.74 18.04
N LEU A 56 -13.05 -3.83 17.75
CA LEU A 56 -12.85 -4.37 16.41
C LEU A 56 -13.93 -5.38 15.97
N ARG A 57 -14.83 -5.82 16.86
CA ARG A 57 -15.83 -6.86 16.55
C ARG A 57 -16.76 -6.54 15.39
N PHE A 58 -17.00 -5.26 15.11
CA PHE A 58 -17.83 -4.82 13.98
C PHE A 58 -17.23 -5.26 12.64
N LEU A 59 -15.90 -5.45 12.54
CA LEU A 59 -15.20 -5.91 11.33
C LEU A 59 -15.72 -7.27 10.85
N LYS A 60 -16.16 -8.14 11.75
CA LYS A 60 -16.79 -9.43 11.37
C LYS A 60 -18.00 -9.23 10.45
N LYS A 61 -18.78 -8.17 10.68
CA LYS A 61 -19.94 -7.83 9.84
C LYS A 61 -19.53 -7.08 8.59
N VAL A 62 -18.64 -6.10 8.72
CA VAL A 62 -18.18 -5.24 7.63
C VAL A 62 -17.43 -6.05 6.56
N LEU A 63 -16.60 -7.00 6.98
CA LEU A 63 -15.76 -7.81 6.10
C LEU A 63 -16.42 -9.13 5.67
N LYS A 64 -17.71 -9.31 5.94
CA LYS A 64 -18.40 -10.53 5.54
C LYS A 64 -18.34 -10.76 4.02
N GLY A 65 -17.80 -11.90 3.61
CA GLY A 65 -17.66 -12.28 2.21
C GLY A 65 -16.42 -11.67 1.51
N LYS A 66 -15.61 -10.88 2.23
CA LYS A 66 -14.35 -10.33 1.71
C LYS A 66 -13.18 -11.27 1.99
N ARG A 67 -12.43 -11.60 0.94
CA ARG A 67 -11.25 -12.45 1.00
C ARG A 67 -9.96 -11.63 1.18
N ILE A 68 -9.97 -10.39 0.74
CA ILE A 68 -8.83 -9.48 0.78
C ILE A 68 -9.21 -8.24 1.57
N VAL A 69 -8.36 -7.83 2.50
CA VAL A 69 -8.46 -6.56 3.25
C VAL A 69 -7.20 -5.77 3.02
N GLN A 70 -7.33 -4.58 2.45
CA GLN A 70 -6.21 -3.67 2.24
C GLN A 70 -6.20 -2.62 3.35
N LEU A 71 -5.07 -2.51 4.05
CA LEU A 71 -4.81 -1.54 5.11
C LEU A 71 -3.86 -0.47 4.56
N GLY A 72 -4.43 0.66 4.19
CA GLY A 72 -3.70 1.82 3.73
C GLY A 72 -2.97 2.57 4.84
N GLU A 73 -2.25 3.61 4.46
CA GLU A 73 -1.63 4.61 5.34
C GLU A 73 -1.38 5.88 4.54
N THR A 74 -1.59 7.03 5.14
CA THR A 74 -1.27 8.32 4.51
C THR A 74 0.21 8.65 4.54
N THR A 75 0.97 8.01 5.44
CA THR A 75 2.42 8.15 5.61
C THR A 75 2.98 6.88 6.24
N HIS A 76 4.20 6.49 5.89
CA HIS A 76 4.85 5.28 6.43
C HIS A 76 5.35 5.46 7.87
N GLY A 77 5.74 6.68 8.22
CA GLY A 77 6.50 6.98 9.43
C GLY A 77 5.68 7.43 10.65
N ALA A 78 4.44 6.95 10.82
CA ALA A 78 3.58 7.31 11.95
C ALA A 78 3.33 6.13 12.89
N GLY A 79 3.68 6.29 14.17
CA GLY A 79 3.57 5.24 15.19
C GLY A 79 2.15 4.72 15.37
N GLU A 80 1.17 5.61 15.55
CA GLU A 80 -0.23 5.24 15.77
C GLU A 80 -0.86 4.56 14.55
N ILE A 81 -0.43 4.90 13.33
CA ILE A 81 -0.85 4.19 12.10
C ILE A 81 -0.31 2.76 12.12
N ASN A 82 0.99 2.60 12.38
CA ASN A 82 1.64 1.29 12.44
C ASN A 82 1.01 0.42 13.54
N ALA A 83 0.86 0.94 14.75
CA ALA A 83 0.23 0.26 15.87
C ALA A 83 -1.22 -0.17 15.56
N THR A 84 -2.01 0.71 14.92
CA THR A 84 -3.38 0.41 14.48
C THR A 84 -3.40 -0.74 13.48
N LYS A 85 -2.53 -0.71 12.46
CA LYS A 85 -2.44 -1.78 11.46
C LYS A 85 -1.99 -3.10 12.08
N VAL A 86 -0.96 -3.09 12.94
CA VAL A 86 -0.48 -4.29 13.66
C VAL A 86 -1.61 -4.92 14.50
N ARG A 87 -2.34 -4.10 15.26
CA ARG A 87 -3.48 -4.57 16.06
C ARG A 87 -4.59 -5.16 15.19
N MET A 88 -4.94 -4.50 14.10
CA MET A 88 -5.94 -5.02 13.15
C MET A 88 -5.50 -6.32 12.50
N ILE A 89 -4.24 -6.45 12.11
CA ILE A 89 -3.68 -7.67 11.50
C ILE A 89 -3.81 -8.84 12.47
N LYS A 90 -3.41 -8.67 13.74
CA LYS A 90 -3.57 -9.70 14.77
C LYS A 90 -5.03 -10.13 14.91
N TYR A 91 -5.96 -9.17 15.01
CA TYR A 91 -7.40 -9.45 15.08
C TYR A 91 -7.94 -10.17 13.83
N LEU A 92 -7.56 -9.72 12.63
CA LEU A 92 -7.98 -10.34 11.37
C LEU A 92 -7.48 -11.79 11.27
N HIS A 93 -6.27 -12.06 11.74
CA HIS A 93 -5.71 -13.42 11.77
C HIS A 93 -6.46 -14.29 12.79
N GLU A 94 -6.48 -13.91 14.05
CA GLU A 94 -7.00 -14.70 15.17
C GLU A 94 -8.52 -14.93 15.10
N GLU A 95 -9.30 -13.90 14.72
CA GLU A 95 -10.75 -13.92 14.81
C GLU A 95 -11.47 -14.10 13.47
N LEU A 96 -10.82 -13.74 12.36
CA LEU A 96 -11.47 -13.74 11.05
C LEU A 96 -10.78 -14.66 10.02
N GLY A 97 -9.69 -15.35 10.39
CA GLY A 97 -9.01 -16.36 9.58
C GLY A 97 -8.33 -15.78 8.34
N TYR A 98 -7.67 -14.64 8.47
CA TYR A 98 -6.79 -14.10 7.43
C TYR A 98 -5.37 -14.65 7.64
N ASP A 99 -4.91 -15.52 6.76
CA ASP A 99 -3.69 -16.31 6.96
C ASP A 99 -2.47 -15.76 6.20
N VAL A 100 -2.63 -14.77 5.33
CA VAL A 100 -1.55 -14.20 4.52
C VAL A 100 -1.47 -12.70 4.75
N LEU A 101 -0.26 -12.20 5.00
CA LEU A 101 0.08 -10.79 5.04
C LEU A 101 0.96 -10.47 3.82
N ALA A 102 0.40 -9.74 2.86
CA ALA A 102 1.12 -9.20 1.72
C ALA A 102 1.58 -7.77 2.01
N PHE A 103 2.88 -7.55 2.00
CA PHE A 103 3.49 -6.26 2.32
C PHE A 103 3.91 -5.52 1.05
N GLU A 104 3.79 -4.18 1.03
CA GLU A 104 4.38 -3.31 0.00
C GLU A 104 5.91 -3.33 0.12
N SER A 105 6.49 -4.47 -0.21
CA SER A 105 7.93 -4.71 -0.19
C SER A 105 8.28 -5.79 -1.20
N GLY A 106 9.55 -5.84 -1.60
CA GLY A 106 10.02 -6.72 -2.67
C GLY A 106 9.63 -8.18 -2.44
N PHE A 107 8.93 -8.76 -3.40
CA PHE A 107 8.46 -10.15 -3.32
C PHE A 107 9.59 -11.13 -3.00
N THR A 108 10.71 -11.01 -3.70
CA THR A 108 11.84 -11.94 -3.59
C THR A 108 12.46 -11.95 -2.20
N ASP A 109 12.79 -10.78 -1.66
CA ASP A 109 13.42 -10.63 -0.34
C ASP A 109 12.46 -10.98 0.79
N THR A 110 11.18 -10.58 0.66
CA THR A 110 10.15 -10.87 1.66
C THR A 110 9.93 -12.37 1.82
N ASN A 111 9.77 -13.09 0.70
CA ASN A 111 9.56 -14.54 0.74
C ASN A 111 10.82 -15.30 1.20
N ALA A 112 12.01 -14.91 0.73
CA ALA A 112 13.25 -15.53 1.18
C ALA A 112 13.45 -15.40 2.70
N SER A 113 13.13 -14.21 3.25
CA SER A 113 13.21 -13.97 4.69
C SER A 113 12.15 -14.75 5.48
N TYR A 114 10.91 -14.84 4.96
CA TYR A 114 9.86 -15.66 5.57
C TYR A 114 10.24 -17.15 5.61
N LEU A 115 10.75 -17.66 4.50
CA LEU A 115 11.20 -19.06 4.38
C LEU A 115 12.31 -19.41 5.39
N ASN A 116 13.15 -18.44 5.75
CA ASN A 116 14.23 -18.60 6.72
C ASN A 116 13.90 -18.06 8.13
N MET A 117 12.65 -17.69 8.39
CA MET A 117 12.23 -17.04 9.65
C MET A 117 12.63 -17.83 10.90
N ASP A 118 12.63 -19.15 10.85
CA ASP A 118 12.96 -20.01 11.99
C ASP A 118 14.44 -19.88 12.42
N GLN A 119 15.32 -19.49 11.49
CA GLN A 119 16.74 -19.28 11.73
C GLN A 119 17.10 -17.84 12.10
N LEU A 120 16.14 -16.92 12.01
CA LEU A 120 16.33 -15.49 12.21
C LEU A 120 15.64 -15.01 13.49
N THR A 121 16.14 -13.93 14.07
CA THR A 121 15.37 -13.18 15.07
C THR A 121 14.22 -12.42 14.40
N SER A 122 13.16 -12.09 15.14
CA SER A 122 12.04 -11.27 14.62
C SER A 122 12.53 -9.96 14.00
N LYS A 123 13.48 -9.29 14.65
CA LYS A 123 14.13 -8.07 14.15
C LYS A 123 14.89 -8.32 12.85
N SER A 124 15.66 -9.40 12.76
CA SER A 124 16.40 -9.74 11.53
C SER A 124 15.47 -10.12 10.40
N THR A 125 14.41 -10.91 10.68
CA THR A 125 13.38 -11.23 9.68
C THR A 125 12.74 -9.97 9.12
N MET A 126 12.31 -9.04 10.00
CA MET A 126 11.74 -7.77 9.58
C MET A 126 12.72 -6.98 8.70
N LYS A 127 13.96 -6.79 9.17
CA LYS A 127 14.96 -6.01 8.43
C LYS A 127 15.34 -6.59 7.08
N ASN A 128 15.26 -7.90 6.94
CA ASN A 128 15.59 -8.61 5.71
C ASN A 128 14.42 -8.69 4.73
N SER A 129 13.18 -8.52 5.19
CA SER A 129 11.98 -8.73 4.38
C SER A 129 11.32 -7.46 3.88
N ILE A 130 11.24 -6.40 4.68
CA ILE A 130 10.48 -5.20 4.34
C ILE A 130 11.35 -3.95 4.23
N TYR A 131 10.80 -2.90 3.63
CA TYR A 131 11.55 -1.66 3.43
C TYR A 131 11.86 -0.94 4.75
N PRO A 132 12.98 -0.19 4.80
CA PRO A 132 13.44 0.48 6.03
C PRO A 132 12.44 1.43 6.67
N VAL A 133 11.52 2.01 5.89
CA VAL A 133 10.49 2.93 6.39
C VAL A 133 9.58 2.31 7.44
N TRP A 134 9.48 0.98 7.49
CA TRP A 134 8.69 0.23 8.47
C TRP A 134 9.55 -0.54 9.49
N HIS A 135 10.86 -0.24 9.61
CA HIS A 135 11.69 -0.84 10.66
C HIS A 135 11.44 -0.17 12.01
N THR A 136 10.23 -0.30 12.53
CA THR A 136 9.78 0.38 13.76
C THR A 136 9.53 -0.60 14.89
N GLU A 137 9.39 -0.07 16.12
CA GLU A 137 9.09 -0.89 17.30
C GLU A 137 7.75 -1.62 17.15
N ASP A 138 6.71 -0.95 16.66
CA ASP A 138 5.40 -1.56 16.44
C ASP A 138 5.46 -2.72 15.44
N VAL A 139 6.21 -2.54 14.35
CA VAL A 139 6.30 -3.55 13.28
C VAL A 139 7.16 -4.74 13.71
N VAL A 140 8.22 -4.55 14.51
CA VAL A 140 8.98 -5.71 15.05
C VAL A 140 8.12 -6.59 15.95
N GLU A 141 7.14 -6.02 16.67
CA GLU A 141 6.17 -6.80 17.47
C GLU A 141 5.26 -7.67 16.58
N LEU A 142 4.91 -7.18 15.38
CA LEU A 142 4.18 -8.00 14.40
C LEU A 142 5.02 -9.21 13.95
N PHE A 143 6.31 -9.01 13.71
CA PHE A 143 7.22 -10.10 13.34
C PHE A 143 7.46 -11.10 14.49
N ALA A 144 7.46 -10.62 15.74
CA ALA A 144 7.51 -11.50 16.92
C ALA A 144 6.22 -12.34 17.01
N TYR A 145 5.06 -11.72 16.81
CA TYR A 145 3.77 -12.40 16.75
C TYR A 145 3.73 -13.46 15.64
N MET A 146 4.18 -13.12 14.42
CA MET A 146 4.19 -14.06 13.29
C MET A 146 5.05 -15.29 13.58
N LYS A 147 6.21 -15.10 14.19
CA LYS A 147 7.10 -16.20 14.59
C LYS A 147 6.42 -17.09 15.64
N GLU A 148 5.81 -16.50 16.66
CA GLU A 148 5.06 -17.22 17.70
C GLU A 148 3.90 -18.04 17.10
N GLN A 149 3.12 -17.45 16.17
CA GLN A 149 2.00 -18.17 15.54
C GLN A 149 2.50 -19.32 14.65
N LYS A 150 3.61 -19.13 13.95
CA LYS A 150 4.23 -20.22 13.17
C LYS A 150 4.66 -21.39 14.07
N GLU A 151 5.26 -21.10 15.23
CA GLU A 151 5.64 -22.11 16.23
C GLU A 151 4.43 -22.85 16.81
N LYS A 152 3.26 -22.18 16.91
CA LYS A 152 2.00 -22.78 17.36
C LYS A 152 1.29 -23.60 16.28
N GLY A 153 1.76 -23.57 15.02
CA GLY A 153 1.15 -24.25 13.89
C GLY A 153 -0.03 -23.51 13.25
N ASP A 154 -0.21 -22.22 13.57
CA ASP A 154 -1.21 -21.32 12.98
C ASP A 154 -0.49 -20.10 12.34
N PRO A 155 0.26 -20.31 11.24
CA PRO A 155 1.13 -19.28 10.68
C PRO A 155 0.37 -18.15 9.99
N LEU A 156 0.69 -16.91 10.34
CA LEU A 156 0.43 -15.76 9.45
C LEU A 156 1.57 -15.71 8.44
N ILE A 157 1.28 -16.09 7.21
CA ILE A 157 2.26 -16.21 6.10
C ILE A 157 2.63 -14.80 5.61
N LEU A 158 3.92 -14.49 5.55
CA LEU A 158 4.39 -13.23 4.99
C LEU A 158 4.74 -13.39 3.51
N THR A 159 4.35 -12.43 2.68
CA THR A 159 4.77 -12.29 1.28
C THR A 159 4.87 -10.81 0.91
N GLY A 160 5.61 -10.50 -0.16
CA GLY A 160 5.65 -9.17 -0.77
C GLY A 160 4.82 -9.11 -2.04
N PHE A 161 4.52 -7.88 -2.50
CA PHE A 161 3.91 -7.68 -3.81
C PHE A 161 4.59 -6.58 -4.63
N ASP A 162 5.65 -5.97 -4.11
CA ASP A 162 6.47 -5.02 -4.85
C ASP A 162 7.56 -5.73 -5.66
N ILE A 163 8.01 -5.08 -6.71
CA ILE A 163 9.04 -5.56 -7.62
C ILE A 163 10.45 -5.07 -7.25
N GLN A 164 10.54 -4.00 -6.47
CA GLN A 164 11.82 -3.41 -6.09
C GLN A 164 12.50 -4.29 -5.03
N SER A 165 13.75 -4.68 -5.30
CA SER A 165 14.60 -5.41 -4.36
C SER A 165 15.57 -4.43 -3.72
N MET A 166 15.53 -4.32 -2.41
CA MET A 166 16.40 -3.42 -1.64
C MET A 166 17.35 -4.17 -0.68
N LYS A 167 17.33 -5.49 -0.73
CA LYS A 167 18.08 -6.38 0.16
C LYS A 167 18.79 -7.47 -0.63
N ASN A 168 19.69 -8.18 0.03
CA ASN A 168 20.33 -9.36 -0.52
C ASN A 168 19.73 -10.67 -0.02
N SER A 169 18.56 -10.60 0.63
CA SER A 169 17.98 -11.75 1.33
C SER A 169 17.64 -12.91 0.39
N PHE A 170 17.18 -12.57 -0.82
CA PHE A 170 16.95 -13.58 -1.84
C PHE A 170 18.27 -14.18 -2.33
N ASN A 171 19.25 -13.35 -2.68
CA ASN A 171 20.57 -13.82 -3.13
C ASN A 171 21.20 -14.76 -2.09
N ASP A 172 21.25 -14.33 -0.83
CA ASP A 172 21.87 -15.10 0.27
C ASP A 172 21.19 -16.47 0.47
N ALA A 173 19.85 -16.48 0.48
CA ALA A 173 19.07 -17.71 0.70
C ALA A 173 19.11 -18.63 -0.52
N ALA A 174 18.81 -18.11 -1.71
CA ALA A 174 18.72 -18.88 -2.93
C ALA A 174 20.08 -19.49 -3.33
N THR A 175 21.16 -18.74 -3.14
CA THR A 175 22.54 -19.25 -3.35
C THR A 175 22.81 -20.48 -2.48
N GLN A 176 22.40 -20.46 -1.21
CA GLN A 176 22.60 -21.62 -0.31
C GLN A 176 21.79 -22.84 -0.76
N TRP A 177 20.53 -22.64 -1.19
CA TRP A 177 19.66 -23.73 -1.66
C TRP A 177 20.21 -24.35 -2.95
N VAL A 178 20.62 -23.51 -3.92
CA VAL A 178 21.18 -23.97 -5.18
C VAL A 178 22.55 -24.64 -4.99
N LYS A 179 23.38 -24.10 -4.09
CA LYS A 179 24.72 -24.66 -3.77
C LYS A 179 24.66 -26.09 -3.26
N ALA A 180 23.61 -26.45 -2.52
CA ALA A 180 23.43 -27.81 -2.03
C ALA A 180 23.21 -28.84 -3.16
N VAL A 181 22.78 -28.39 -4.34
CA VAL A 181 22.56 -29.23 -5.53
C VAL A 181 23.70 -29.05 -6.55
N ASN A 182 24.08 -27.81 -6.83
CA ASN A 182 25.11 -27.49 -7.81
C ASN A 182 25.86 -26.20 -7.47
N PRO A 183 27.16 -26.29 -7.04
CA PRO A 183 27.96 -25.11 -6.67
C PRO A 183 28.21 -24.12 -7.82
N GLU A 184 28.36 -24.57 -9.09
CA GLU A 184 28.57 -23.67 -10.23
C GLU A 184 27.32 -22.85 -10.54
N LYS A 185 26.13 -23.44 -10.41
CA LYS A 185 24.86 -22.71 -10.55
C LYS A 185 24.61 -21.73 -9.42
N ALA A 186 25.09 -22.02 -8.21
CA ALA A 186 25.06 -21.08 -7.09
C ALA A 186 25.96 -19.86 -7.35
N GLU A 187 27.15 -20.06 -7.93
CA GLU A 187 28.03 -18.95 -8.32
C GLU A 187 27.40 -18.10 -9.43
N LEU A 188 26.80 -18.75 -10.46
CA LEU A 188 26.06 -18.06 -11.52
C LEU A 188 24.90 -17.22 -10.94
N LEU A 189 24.14 -17.76 -9.98
CA LEU A 189 23.05 -17.03 -9.32
C LEU A 189 23.57 -15.82 -8.54
N THR A 190 24.60 -16.01 -7.71
CA THR A 190 25.22 -14.92 -6.93
C THR A 190 25.69 -13.78 -7.83
N GLN A 191 26.41 -14.11 -8.91
CA GLN A 191 26.88 -13.10 -9.85
C GLN A 191 25.72 -12.39 -10.55
N SER A 192 24.70 -13.15 -10.98
CA SER A 192 23.53 -12.58 -11.66
C SER A 192 22.73 -11.64 -10.74
N GLU A 193 22.55 -11.96 -9.46
CA GLU A 193 21.88 -11.09 -8.50
C GLU A 193 22.68 -9.80 -8.24
N ASN A 194 24.00 -9.88 -8.14
CA ASN A 194 24.85 -8.71 -7.98
C ASN A 194 24.78 -7.79 -9.22
N ASP A 195 24.85 -8.36 -10.42
CA ASP A 195 24.77 -7.61 -11.67
C ASP A 195 23.37 -7.03 -11.90
N PHE A 196 22.31 -7.78 -11.55
CA PHE A 196 20.92 -7.31 -11.57
C PHE A 196 20.74 -6.06 -10.69
N SER A 197 21.25 -6.10 -9.45
CA SER A 197 21.08 -5.00 -8.49
C SER A 197 21.71 -3.68 -8.95
N THR A 198 22.67 -3.74 -9.89
CA THR A 198 23.41 -2.57 -10.38
C THR A 198 23.21 -2.30 -11.88
N LEU A 199 22.31 -3.05 -12.54
CA LEU A 199 22.16 -3.01 -14.00
C LEU A 199 21.91 -1.59 -14.53
N VAL A 200 20.94 -0.86 -13.98
CA VAL A 200 20.63 0.51 -14.40
C VAL A 200 21.71 1.49 -13.94
N THR A 201 22.15 1.41 -12.68
CA THR A 201 23.12 2.35 -12.12
C THR A 201 24.49 2.27 -12.81
N ASN A 202 24.93 1.07 -13.16
CA ASN A 202 26.21 0.80 -13.79
C ASN A 202 26.18 0.80 -15.33
N SER A 203 25.08 1.20 -15.97
CA SER A 203 24.97 1.39 -17.42
C SER A 203 24.94 2.88 -17.76
N ASN A 204 25.86 3.34 -18.61
CA ASN A 204 25.97 4.74 -18.99
C ASN A 204 25.27 5.05 -20.32
N THR A 205 25.04 4.03 -21.14
CA THR A 205 24.33 4.12 -22.43
C THR A 205 23.27 3.04 -22.52
N PHE A 206 22.31 3.24 -23.43
CA PHE A 206 21.28 2.24 -23.67
C PHE A 206 21.86 0.94 -24.25
N ASP A 207 22.85 1.02 -25.13
CA ASP A 207 23.50 -0.16 -25.72
C ASP A 207 24.23 -0.98 -24.64
N GLU A 208 24.92 -0.33 -23.71
CA GLU A 208 25.56 -0.99 -22.57
C GLU A 208 24.53 -1.69 -21.67
N PHE A 209 23.41 -1.02 -21.35
CA PHE A 209 22.31 -1.61 -20.62
C PHE A 209 21.73 -2.83 -21.36
N ALA A 210 21.43 -2.68 -22.65
CA ALA A 210 20.84 -3.74 -23.46
C ALA A 210 21.73 -4.99 -23.51
N GLN A 211 23.04 -4.84 -23.69
CA GLN A 211 23.99 -5.93 -23.70
C GLN A 211 24.09 -6.66 -22.35
N LYS A 212 24.18 -5.92 -21.25
CA LYS A 212 24.19 -6.48 -19.88
C LYS A 212 22.88 -7.19 -19.57
N LYS A 213 21.72 -6.57 -19.91
CA LYS A 213 20.38 -7.15 -19.75
C LYS A 213 20.26 -8.47 -20.50
N GLU A 214 20.65 -8.53 -21.77
CA GLU A 214 20.60 -9.76 -22.55
C GLU A 214 21.40 -10.91 -21.90
N THR A 215 22.57 -10.61 -21.38
CA THR A 215 23.40 -11.58 -20.64
C THR A 215 22.69 -12.08 -19.39
N LEU A 216 22.14 -11.16 -18.59
CA LEU A 216 21.42 -11.52 -17.35
C LEU A 216 20.15 -12.33 -17.62
N VAL A 217 19.37 -11.97 -18.64
CA VAL A 217 18.19 -12.75 -19.06
C VAL A 217 18.59 -14.19 -19.39
N LYS A 218 19.67 -14.41 -20.15
CA LYS A 218 20.19 -15.75 -20.45
C LYS A 218 20.60 -16.50 -19.18
N ASN A 219 21.26 -15.84 -18.24
CA ASN A 219 21.66 -16.43 -16.97
C ASN A 219 20.44 -16.90 -16.16
N TYR A 220 19.41 -16.04 -16.02
CA TYR A 220 18.18 -16.43 -15.29
C TYR A 220 17.40 -17.53 -16.02
N GLN A 221 17.34 -17.52 -17.35
CA GLN A 221 16.74 -18.62 -18.12
C GLN A 221 17.48 -19.96 -17.89
N GLU A 222 18.81 -19.91 -17.81
CA GLU A 222 19.63 -21.08 -17.50
C GLU A 222 19.38 -21.58 -16.07
N LEU A 223 19.24 -20.68 -15.08
CA LEU A 223 18.91 -21.01 -13.70
C LEU A 223 17.49 -21.59 -13.58
N ILE A 224 16.52 -21.05 -14.28
CA ILE A 224 15.15 -21.59 -14.35
C ILE A 224 15.17 -23.01 -14.91
N LYS A 225 15.82 -23.22 -16.06
CA LYS A 225 15.93 -24.55 -16.67
C LYS A 225 16.65 -25.56 -15.76
N PHE A 226 17.71 -25.13 -15.08
CA PHE A 226 18.39 -25.93 -14.06
C PHE A 226 17.41 -26.32 -12.93
N ALA A 227 16.69 -25.33 -12.39
CA ALA A 227 15.76 -25.55 -11.30
C ALA A 227 14.60 -26.50 -11.69
N GLU A 228 14.08 -26.41 -12.90
CA GLU A 228 13.08 -27.35 -13.45
C GLU A 228 13.63 -28.78 -13.55
N THR A 229 14.85 -28.92 -14.09
CA THR A 229 15.50 -30.23 -14.29
C THR A 229 15.82 -30.90 -12.95
N HIS A 230 16.20 -30.14 -11.92
CA HIS A 230 16.60 -30.63 -10.60
C HIS A 230 15.54 -30.34 -9.52
N ALA A 231 14.26 -30.23 -9.92
CA ALA A 231 13.18 -29.82 -9.01
C ALA A 231 13.06 -30.70 -7.76
N SER A 232 13.25 -32.03 -7.89
CA SER A 232 13.19 -32.96 -6.76
C SER A 232 14.33 -32.75 -5.76
N GLU A 233 15.54 -32.49 -6.28
CA GLU A 233 16.73 -32.25 -5.47
C GLU A 233 16.62 -30.89 -4.77
N LEU A 234 16.24 -29.83 -5.49
CA LEU A 234 16.04 -28.49 -4.91
C LEU A 234 14.97 -28.52 -3.80
N LYS A 235 13.83 -29.17 -4.02
CA LYS A 235 12.77 -29.29 -3.02
C LYS A 235 13.25 -29.99 -1.73
N ALA A 236 14.23 -30.87 -1.81
CA ALA A 236 14.82 -31.50 -0.63
C ALA A 236 15.67 -30.52 0.23
N HIS A 237 16.20 -29.46 -0.37
CA HIS A 237 17.07 -28.47 0.27
C HIS A 237 16.39 -27.14 0.56
N LEU A 238 15.21 -26.88 -0.04
CA LEU A 238 14.39 -25.71 0.29
C LEU A 238 13.78 -25.87 1.69
N PRO A 239 13.44 -24.74 2.36
CA PRO A 239 12.68 -24.78 3.60
C PRO A 239 11.39 -25.59 3.47
N LYS A 240 10.97 -26.25 4.56
CA LYS A 240 9.76 -27.11 4.58
C LYS A 240 8.47 -26.29 4.57
N GLU A 241 8.36 -25.39 3.62
CA GLU A 241 7.17 -24.58 3.36
C GLU A 241 6.51 -25.08 2.06
N PRO A 242 5.21 -25.37 2.05
CA PRO A 242 4.56 -26.01 0.88
C PRO A 242 4.75 -25.26 -0.44
N LYS A 243 5.00 -23.95 -0.39
CA LYS A 243 5.13 -23.08 -1.57
C LYS A 243 6.56 -22.59 -1.83
N ALA A 244 7.55 -23.11 -1.11
CA ALA A 244 8.94 -22.63 -1.22
C ALA A 244 9.49 -22.73 -2.66
N TYR A 245 9.21 -23.83 -3.35
CA TYR A 245 9.68 -24.03 -4.71
C TYR A 245 8.99 -23.08 -5.72
N GLU A 246 7.68 -22.91 -5.60
CA GLU A 246 6.93 -21.96 -6.43
C GLU A 246 7.40 -20.51 -6.21
N MET A 247 7.66 -20.12 -4.95
CA MET A 247 8.23 -18.81 -4.62
C MET A 247 9.61 -18.61 -5.23
N PHE A 248 10.48 -19.61 -5.14
CA PHE A 248 11.83 -19.58 -5.72
C PHE A 248 11.77 -19.43 -7.26
N MET A 249 10.99 -20.28 -7.93
CA MET A 249 10.83 -20.23 -9.39
C MET A 249 10.28 -18.89 -9.87
N HIS A 250 9.24 -18.40 -9.20
CA HIS A 250 8.64 -17.11 -9.53
C HIS A 250 9.61 -15.94 -9.29
N SER A 251 10.44 -16.03 -8.26
CA SER A 251 11.48 -15.02 -8.01
C SER A 251 12.49 -14.92 -9.15
N LEU A 252 12.92 -16.05 -9.73
CA LEU A 252 13.82 -16.05 -10.90
C LEU A 252 13.15 -15.44 -12.14
N GLN A 253 11.88 -15.81 -12.39
CA GLN A 253 11.11 -15.24 -13.51
C GLN A 253 10.87 -13.73 -13.32
N LEU A 254 10.54 -13.29 -12.12
CA LEU A 254 10.32 -11.88 -11.80
C LEU A 254 11.56 -11.00 -12.10
N ARG A 255 12.78 -11.53 -11.95
CA ARG A 255 13.99 -10.82 -12.35
C ARG A 255 14.00 -10.50 -13.84
N ILE A 256 13.61 -11.46 -14.67
CA ILE A 256 13.50 -11.26 -16.12
C ILE A 256 12.44 -10.21 -16.43
N ASP A 257 11.24 -10.37 -15.84
CA ASP A 257 10.11 -9.48 -16.11
C ASP A 257 10.43 -8.03 -15.70
N VAL A 258 11.11 -7.82 -14.57
CA VAL A 258 11.55 -6.49 -14.09
C VAL A 258 12.58 -5.86 -15.02
N MET A 259 13.54 -6.64 -15.54
CA MET A 259 14.55 -6.13 -16.49
C MET A 259 13.93 -5.76 -17.85
N GLU A 260 12.91 -6.50 -18.30
CA GLU A 260 12.27 -6.29 -19.60
C GLU A 260 11.20 -5.21 -19.60
N THR A 261 10.77 -4.77 -18.40
CA THR A 261 9.72 -3.76 -18.24
C THR A 261 10.23 -2.55 -17.42
N TYR A 262 10.18 -2.63 -16.11
CA TYR A 262 10.48 -1.53 -15.20
C TYR A 262 11.87 -0.92 -15.39
N MET A 263 12.93 -1.76 -15.39
CA MET A 263 14.31 -1.28 -15.54
C MET A 263 14.59 -0.71 -16.93
N LEU A 264 13.87 -1.17 -17.95
CA LEU A 264 13.97 -0.62 -19.29
C LEU A 264 13.51 0.85 -19.31
N GLU A 265 12.36 1.15 -18.69
CA GLU A 265 11.84 2.51 -18.61
C GLU A 265 12.68 3.38 -17.66
N GLU A 266 13.11 2.83 -16.52
CA GLU A 266 14.03 3.50 -15.59
C GLU A 266 15.36 3.90 -16.30
N MET A 267 15.88 3.03 -17.19
CA MET A 267 17.08 3.35 -17.97
C MET A 267 16.81 4.46 -19.01
N LYS A 268 15.68 4.44 -19.70
CA LYS A 268 15.31 5.52 -20.62
C LYS A 268 15.20 6.87 -19.87
N GLU A 269 14.49 6.88 -18.74
CA GLU A 269 14.36 8.08 -17.89
C GLU A 269 15.71 8.58 -17.37
N LYS A 270 16.63 7.67 -16.97
CA LYS A 270 18.00 8.02 -16.60
C LYS A 270 18.73 8.76 -17.73
N LEU A 271 18.49 8.36 -18.99
CA LEU A 271 19.07 8.99 -20.18
C LEU A 271 18.25 10.21 -20.66
N LYS A 272 17.19 10.60 -19.96
CA LYS A 272 16.26 11.69 -20.31
C LYS A 272 15.48 11.44 -21.60
N ASP A 273 15.31 10.18 -21.97
CA ASP A 273 14.43 9.72 -23.04
C ASP A 273 13.07 9.38 -22.41
N TYR A 274 12.27 10.40 -22.17
CA TYR A 274 11.00 10.27 -21.46
C TYR A 274 9.89 9.74 -22.39
N PRO A 275 9.04 8.83 -21.92
CA PRO A 275 7.93 8.32 -22.72
C PRO A 275 6.87 9.39 -23.00
N ASP A 276 6.20 9.28 -24.13
CA ASP A 276 5.07 10.14 -24.49
C ASP A 276 3.82 9.81 -23.67
N ASN A 277 3.67 8.54 -23.27
CA ASN A 277 2.52 8.07 -22.50
C ASN A 277 2.85 8.00 -21.02
N ILE A 278 1.98 8.56 -20.18
CA ILE A 278 2.16 8.58 -18.73
C ILE A 278 2.30 7.18 -18.11
N GLU A 279 1.59 6.19 -18.65
CA GLU A 279 1.60 4.82 -18.14
C GLU A 279 2.95 4.11 -18.34
N ASP A 280 3.77 4.61 -19.24
CA ASP A 280 5.10 4.05 -19.57
C ASP A 280 6.21 4.62 -18.67
N PHE A 281 5.94 5.63 -17.82
CA PHE A 281 6.92 6.04 -16.81
C PHE A 281 7.16 4.92 -15.79
N SER A 282 8.42 4.76 -15.39
CA SER A 282 8.84 3.72 -14.43
C SER A 282 8.01 3.72 -13.15
N PHE A 283 7.60 4.91 -12.68
CA PHE A 283 6.72 5.07 -11.53
C PHE A 283 5.36 4.36 -11.69
N TYR A 284 4.68 4.52 -12.82
CA TYR A 284 3.39 3.87 -13.09
C TYR A 284 3.56 2.41 -13.50
N MET A 285 4.67 2.09 -14.18
CA MET A 285 5.03 0.71 -14.50
C MET A 285 5.23 -0.13 -13.23
N ARG A 286 5.83 0.45 -12.17
CA ARG A 286 5.93 -0.22 -10.87
C ARG A 286 4.55 -0.59 -10.32
N ASP A 287 3.59 0.34 -10.32
CA ASP A 287 2.23 0.09 -9.84
C ASP A 287 1.50 -1.00 -10.65
N ARG A 288 1.68 -1.01 -11.96
CA ARG A 288 1.18 -2.09 -12.82
C ARG A 288 1.77 -3.44 -12.44
N MET A 289 3.08 -3.52 -12.31
CA MET A 289 3.75 -4.76 -11.93
C MET A 289 3.42 -5.19 -10.50
N MET A 290 3.22 -4.26 -9.57
CA MET A 290 2.71 -4.55 -8.23
C MET A 290 1.32 -5.20 -8.27
N ALA A 291 0.42 -4.72 -9.16
CA ALA A 291 -0.89 -5.32 -9.35
C ALA A 291 -0.79 -6.74 -9.93
N GLU A 292 0.04 -6.93 -10.95
CA GLU A 292 0.29 -8.26 -11.58
C GLU A 292 0.89 -9.23 -10.55
N GLN A 293 1.87 -8.76 -9.75
CA GLN A 293 2.49 -9.55 -8.69
C GLN A 293 1.48 -9.91 -7.59
N PHE A 294 0.68 -8.95 -7.13
CA PHE A 294 -0.37 -9.22 -6.14
C PHE A 294 -1.46 -10.16 -6.68
N GLN A 295 -1.83 -10.03 -7.95
CA GLN A 295 -2.74 -10.96 -8.61
C GLN A 295 -2.18 -12.38 -8.60
N TRP A 296 -0.90 -12.55 -8.93
CA TRP A 296 -0.24 -13.85 -8.88
C TRP A 296 -0.25 -14.44 -7.46
N VAL A 297 0.06 -13.63 -6.45
CA VAL A 297 -0.02 -14.02 -5.02
C VAL A 297 -1.43 -14.48 -4.67
N ALA A 298 -2.44 -13.71 -5.04
CA ALA A 298 -3.82 -13.96 -4.64
C ALA A 298 -4.49 -15.11 -5.41
N GLU A 299 -4.14 -15.34 -6.67
CA GLU A 299 -4.84 -16.29 -7.54
C GLU A 299 -4.03 -17.58 -7.83
N THR A 300 -2.70 -17.51 -7.73
CA THR A 300 -1.83 -18.66 -8.01
C THR A 300 -1.17 -19.20 -6.74
N LEU A 301 -0.53 -18.34 -5.97
CA LEU A 301 0.21 -18.78 -4.78
C LEU A 301 -0.75 -19.18 -3.64
N TYR A 302 -1.75 -18.32 -3.36
CA TYR A 302 -2.71 -18.47 -2.25
C TYR A 302 -4.19 -18.34 -2.68
N PRO A 303 -4.69 -19.11 -3.66
CA PRO A 303 -6.01 -18.92 -4.27
C PRO A 303 -7.19 -19.08 -3.32
N LYS A 304 -7.00 -19.79 -2.20
CA LYS A 304 -8.05 -20.11 -1.22
C LYS A 304 -7.88 -19.39 0.12
N LYS A 305 -6.75 -18.71 0.34
CA LYS A 305 -6.47 -18.05 1.62
C LYS A 305 -7.05 -16.64 1.64
N LYS A 306 -7.37 -16.16 2.84
CA LYS A 306 -7.69 -14.76 3.07
C LYS A 306 -6.40 -13.98 3.23
N ILE A 307 -6.35 -12.77 2.64
CA ILE A 307 -5.14 -11.98 2.51
C ILE A 307 -5.35 -10.60 3.13
N ILE A 308 -4.41 -10.18 3.96
CA ILE A 308 -4.27 -8.80 4.44
C ILE A 308 -3.18 -8.15 3.58
N VAL A 309 -3.42 -6.93 3.12
CA VAL A 309 -2.42 -6.14 2.37
C VAL A 309 -2.04 -4.93 3.20
N TRP A 310 -0.73 -4.73 3.38
CA TRP A 310 -0.15 -3.53 3.98
C TRP A 310 0.48 -2.67 2.89
N GLY A 311 0.04 -1.44 2.73
CA GLY A 311 0.65 -0.52 1.76
C GLY A 311 0.21 0.92 1.97
N HIS A 312 0.80 1.84 1.19
CA HIS A 312 0.43 3.25 1.17
C HIS A 312 -0.95 3.45 0.53
N ASN A 313 -1.70 4.44 1.02
CA ASN A 313 -3.01 4.80 0.46
C ASN A 313 -2.98 5.01 -1.06
N TYR A 314 -1.90 5.58 -1.59
CA TYR A 314 -1.74 5.83 -3.03
C TYR A 314 -1.86 4.55 -3.86
N HIS A 315 -1.11 3.50 -3.50
CA HIS A 315 -1.10 2.23 -4.24
C HIS A 315 -2.40 1.45 -4.07
N LEU A 316 -3.05 1.55 -2.88
CA LEU A 316 -4.21 0.73 -2.53
C LEU A 316 -5.56 1.36 -2.87
N ARG A 317 -5.66 2.68 -3.08
CA ARG A 317 -6.92 3.30 -3.49
C ARG A 317 -7.41 2.72 -4.82
N LYS A 318 -8.73 2.53 -4.97
CA LYS A 318 -9.32 1.66 -6.01
C LYS A 318 -9.23 2.20 -7.44
N GLN A 319 -9.25 3.52 -7.62
CA GLN A 319 -9.38 4.16 -8.93
C GLN A 319 -8.68 5.52 -8.97
N ASN A 320 -7.34 5.51 -9.01
CA ASN A 320 -6.56 6.75 -9.06
C ASN A 320 -6.85 7.58 -10.32
N THR A 321 -7.15 6.92 -11.43
CA THR A 321 -7.56 7.58 -12.69
C THR A 321 -8.87 8.36 -12.57
N LYS A 322 -9.66 8.16 -11.52
CA LYS A 322 -10.84 8.95 -11.18
C LYS A 322 -10.61 10.03 -10.13
N MET A 323 -9.38 10.27 -9.75
CA MET A 323 -9.06 11.41 -8.90
C MET A 323 -9.44 12.72 -9.60
N ILE A 324 -9.97 13.66 -8.84
CA ILE A 324 -10.25 15.01 -9.37
C ILE A 324 -8.95 15.82 -9.38
N LYS A 325 -8.12 15.63 -8.35
CA LYS A 325 -6.77 16.17 -8.25
C LYS A 325 -5.94 15.22 -7.39
N ASP A 326 -4.90 14.63 -7.95
CA ASP A 326 -3.88 13.90 -7.20
C ASP A 326 -2.66 14.79 -6.88
N TRP A 327 -1.71 14.27 -6.11
CA TRP A 327 -0.53 14.99 -5.66
C TRP A 327 0.41 15.43 -6.81
N VAL A 328 0.48 14.66 -7.91
CA VAL A 328 1.25 15.01 -9.12
C VAL A 328 0.42 15.72 -10.17
N GLN A 329 -0.90 15.83 -9.97
CA GLN A 329 -1.87 16.45 -10.88
C GLN A 329 -1.96 15.79 -12.27
N LEU A 330 -1.56 14.52 -12.39
CA LEU A 330 -1.56 13.74 -13.62
C LEU A 330 -2.63 12.65 -13.63
N ASN A 331 -3.15 12.25 -12.45
CA ASN A 331 -4.17 11.21 -12.27
C ASN A 331 -3.85 9.90 -13.01
N GLY A 332 -2.58 9.53 -13.08
CA GLY A 332 -2.15 8.29 -13.71
C GLY A 332 -2.64 7.06 -12.94
N PRO A 333 -2.67 5.88 -13.57
CA PRO A 333 -3.15 4.66 -12.93
C PRO A 333 -2.22 4.22 -11.79
N ASN A 334 -2.81 3.65 -10.75
CA ASN A 334 -2.09 3.01 -9.64
C ASN A 334 -2.36 1.51 -9.60
N MET A 335 -1.76 0.80 -8.63
CA MET A 335 -2.01 -0.63 -8.41
C MET A 335 -3.51 -0.96 -8.37
N GLY A 336 -4.33 -0.15 -7.68
CA GLY A 336 -5.77 -0.37 -7.58
C GLY A 336 -6.51 -0.28 -8.91
N ASP A 337 -6.09 0.60 -9.84
CA ASP A 337 -6.66 0.68 -11.19
C ASP A 337 -6.41 -0.60 -11.98
N TYR A 338 -5.20 -1.17 -11.90
CA TYR A 338 -4.78 -2.35 -12.66
C TYR A 338 -5.32 -3.68 -12.11
N LEU A 339 -5.79 -3.73 -10.85
CA LEU A 339 -6.37 -4.96 -10.32
C LEU A 339 -7.62 -5.38 -11.13
N PRO A 340 -7.77 -6.66 -11.49
CA PRO A 340 -8.94 -7.14 -12.19
C PRO A 340 -10.20 -7.06 -11.31
N GLU A 341 -11.36 -6.81 -11.93
CA GLU A 341 -12.63 -6.57 -11.24
C GLU A 341 -12.97 -7.72 -10.26
N ARG A 342 -12.72 -8.97 -10.66
CA ARG A 342 -12.93 -10.15 -9.78
C ARG A 342 -12.15 -10.12 -8.46
N LEU A 343 -10.98 -9.45 -8.42
CA LEU A 343 -10.23 -9.24 -7.17
C LEU A 343 -10.76 -8.01 -6.42
N LYS A 344 -11.12 -6.93 -7.12
CA LYS A 344 -11.75 -5.74 -6.51
C LYS A 344 -13.03 -6.10 -5.77
N GLU A 345 -13.87 -6.94 -6.33
CA GLU A 345 -15.11 -7.43 -5.69
C GLU A 345 -14.84 -8.20 -4.39
N GLN A 346 -13.73 -8.96 -4.32
CA GLN A 346 -13.32 -9.71 -3.14
C GLN A 346 -12.57 -8.87 -2.11
N THR A 347 -12.24 -7.61 -2.45
CA THR A 347 -11.41 -6.73 -1.62
C THR A 347 -12.27 -5.76 -0.82
N TYR A 348 -11.78 -5.42 0.38
CA TYR A 348 -12.23 -4.29 1.18
C TYR A 348 -11.03 -3.37 1.42
N THR A 349 -11.07 -2.16 0.87
CA THR A 349 -9.97 -1.19 0.94
C THR A 349 -10.23 -0.15 2.01
N ILE A 350 -9.30 -0.04 2.97
CA ILE A 350 -9.35 0.90 4.09
C ILE A 350 -8.24 1.95 3.92
N GLY A 351 -8.61 3.23 3.75
CA GLY A 351 -7.67 4.34 3.85
C GLY A 351 -7.44 4.75 5.30
N ILE A 352 -6.24 5.16 5.67
CA ILE A 352 -5.94 5.69 7.02
C ILE A 352 -5.41 7.11 6.89
N TYR A 353 -6.01 8.03 7.66
CA TYR A 353 -5.73 9.47 7.65
C TYR A 353 -5.58 10.01 9.08
N ALA A 354 -4.87 11.14 9.20
CA ALA A 354 -4.62 11.78 10.49
C ALA A 354 -5.01 13.27 10.47
N TYR A 355 -5.52 13.76 11.59
CA TYR A 355 -5.92 15.17 11.76
C TYR A 355 -4.76 16.08 12.16
N SER A 356 -3.82 15.58 12.95
CA SER A 356 -2.73 16.39 13.52
C SER A 356 -1.54 15.53 13.88
N GLY A 357 -0.45 16.17 14.27
CA GLY A 357 0.77 15.52 14.73
C GLY A 357 1.90 15.66 13.73
N ALA A 358 2.74 14.65 13.67
CA ALA A 358 3.88 14.58 12.75
C ALA A 358 4.24 13.12 12.42
N SER A 359 4.95 12.91 11.31
CA SER A 359 5.48 11.63 10.89
C SER A 359 6.94 11.72 10.49
N LEU A 360 7.64 10.60 10.42
CA LEU A 360 8.92 10.52 9.75
C LEU A 360 8.72 10.43 8.24
N ASP A 361 9.59 11.09 7.48
CA ASP A 361 9.67 10.92 6.04
C ASP A 361 10.35 9.58 5.68
N SER A 362 10.37 9.25 4.39
CA SER A 362 10.96 8.00 3.90
C SER A 362 12.48 7.87 4.16
N ASP A 363 13.15 8.95 4.53
CA ASP A 363 14.56 8.94 4.95
C ASP A 363 14.78 8.45 6.39
N ASN A 364 13.71 8.22 7.16
CA ASN A 364 13.71 7.85 8.57
C ASN A 364 14.44 8.83 9.50
N LYS A 365 14.54 10.08 9.12
CA LYS A 365 15.25 11.14 9.85
C LYS A 365 14.46 12.44 9.93
N THR A 366 13.91 12.86 8.80
CA THR A 366 13.16 14.12 8.72
C THR A 366 11.79 13.93 9.35
N VAL A 367 11.44 14.84 10.26
CA VAL A 367 10.10 14.87 10.89
C VAL A 367 9.28 15.93 10.18
N THR A 368 8.20 15.51 9.55
CA THR A 368 7.27 16.40 8.84
C THR A 368 5.96 16.54 9.62
N PRO A 369 5.58 17.76 10.03
CA PRO A 369 4.31 17.99 10.71
C PRO A 369 3.13 17.82 9.75
N VAL A 370 2.06 17.21 10.22
CA VAL A 370 0.77 17.17 9.53
C VAL A 370 0.17 18.57 9.47
N THR A 371 -0.41 18.93 8.33
CA THR A 371 -1.15 20.21 8.20
C THR A 371 -2.32 20.24 9.17
N SER A 372 -2.20 21.08 10.22
CA SER A 372 -3.20 21.19 11.28
C SER A 372 -3.42 22.66 11.67
N PRO A 373 -4.67 23.14 11.72
CA PRO A 373 -5.88 22.41 11.35
C PRO A 373 -5.89 22.04 9.86
N PRO A 374 -6.48 20.91 9.49
CA PRO A 374 -6.62 20.54 8.08
C PRO A 374 -7.61 21.49 7.37
N PRO A 375 -7.58 21.55 6.03
CA PRO A 375 -8.49 22.41 5.26
C PRO A 375 -9.95 22.20 5.63
N SER A 376 -10.71 23.29 5.75
CA SER A 376 -12.14 23.22 6.05
C SER A 376 -12.90 22.36 5.03
N GLY A 377 -13.71 21.43 5.50
CA GLY A 377 -14.46 20.51 4.65
C GLY A 377 -13.64 19.32 4.11
N SER A 378 -12.35 19.19 4.46
CA SER A 378 -11.58 17.99 4.20
C SER A 378 -12.12 16.79 4.99
N LEU A 379 -11.73 15.57 4.59
CA LEU A 379 -12.06 14.35 5.31
C LEU A 379 -11.61 14.43 6.77
N GLU A 380 -10.37 14.90 6.99
CA GLU A 380 -9.75 14.97 8.32
C GLU A 380 -10.50 15.95 9.21
N ALA A 381 -10.89 17.13 8.68
CA ALA A 381 -11.67 18.12 9.41
C ALA A 381 -13.08 17.61 9.73
N LEU A 382 -13.73 16.93 8.79
CA LEU A 382 -15.08 16.43 8.93
C LEU A 382 -15.18 15.33 9.98
N LEU A 383 -14.23 14.39 10.01
CA LEU A 383 -14.26 13.26 10.93
C LEU A 383 -13.95 13.64 12.39
N LYS A 384 -13.47 14.85 12.65
CA LYS A 384 -13.37 15.41 14.02
C LYS A 384 -14.73 15.43 14.73
N ALA A 385 -15.83 15.49 13.98
CA ALA A 385 -17.18 15.42 14.53
C ALA A 385 -17.53 14.08 15.22
N ALA A 386 -16.71 13.04 15.02
CA ALA A 386 -16.88 11.76 15.72
C ALA A 386 -16.62 11.86 17.23
N ASN A 387 -15.84 12.87 17.66
CA ASN A 387 -15.49 13.15 19.06
C ASN A 387 -14.84 11.95 19.79
N HIS A 388 -13.98 11.22 19.07
CA HIS A 388 -13.17 10.13 19.57
C HIS A 388 -11.74 10.25 19.03
N PRO A 389 -10.71 9.78 19.76
CA PRO A 389 -9.31 9.86 19.31
C PRO A 389 -9.01 9.08 18.02
N ALA A 390 -9.77 8.00 17.80
CA ALA A 390 -9.68 7.20 16.59
C ALA A 390 -11.04 6.61 16.23
N VAL A 391 -11.36 6.57 14.94
CA VAL A 391 -12.63 6.01 14.45
C VAL A 391 -12.46 5.29 13.14
N PHE A 392 -13.33 4.31 12.90
CA PHE A 392 -13.54 3.68 11.61
C PHE A 392 -14.91 4.09 11.05
N VAL A 393 -14.97 4.36 9.74
CA VAL A 393 -16.22 4.66 9.01
C VAL A 393 -16.36 3.74 7.81
N ASP A 394 -17.46 2.98 7.76
CA ASP A 394 -17.81 2.08 6.66
C ASP A 394 -18.49 2.84 5.52
N PHE A 395 -17.86 2.88 4.36
CA PHE A 395 -18.43 3.47 3.15
C PHE A 395 -19.18 2.46 2.30
N LEU A 396 -18.67 1.21 2.22
CA LEU A 396 -19.20 0.19 1.33
C LEU A 396 -20.70 -0.05 1.56
N HIS A 397 -21.09 -0.24 2.81
CA HIS A 397 -22.47 -0.56 3.19
C HIS A 397 -23.34 0.68 3.44
N THR A 398 -22.77 1.88 3.31
CA THR A 398 -23.48 3.14 3.52
C THR A 398 -24.11 3.63 2.21
N LYS A 399 -25.43 3.89 2.22
CA LYS A 399 -26.19 4.42 1.09
C LYS A 399 -26.15 5.95 1.06
N ASN A 400 -26.26 6.56 -0.12
CA ASN A 400 -26.34 8.01 -0.27
C ASN A 400 -27.64 8.55 0.35
N LYS A 401 -27.51 9.35 1.39
CA LYS A 401 -28.58 10.04 2.10
C LYS A 401 -28.07 11.41 2.54
N LYS A 402 -28.96 12.26 3.06
CA LYS A 402 -28.61 13.61 3.49
C LYS A 402 -27.43 13.69 4.49
N GLY A 403 -27.32 12.71 5.41
CA GLY A 403 -26.19 12.64 6.36
C GLY A 403 -24.92 11.97 5.84
N THR A 404 -24.96 11.37 4.67
CA THR A 404 -23.86 10.57 4.09
C THR A 404 -23.44 11.05 2.71
N SER A 405 -24.06 12.13 2.20
CA SER A 405 -23.76 12.68 0.87
C SER A 405 -22.30 13.11 0.71
N TRP A 406 -21.63 13.43 1.81
CA TRP A 406 -20.22 13.79 1.81
C TRP A 406 -19.29 12.67 1.31
N MET A 407 -19.67 11.40 1.41
CA MET A 407 -18.93 10.25 0.88
C MET A 407 -19.00 10.16 -0.66
N TYR A 408 -20.03 10.79 -1.26
CA TYR A 408 -20.41 10.72 -2.67
C TYR A 408 -20.13 12.02 -3.43
N THR A 409 -19.53 12.99 -2.78
CA THR A 409 -19.15 14.29 -3.38
C THR A 409 -17.67 14.51 -3.19
N THR A 410 -17.09 15.37 -4.02
CA THR A 410 -15.67 15.72 -3.93
C THR A 410 -15.28 16.16 -2.53
N ARG A 411 -14.20 15.57 -2.01
CA ARG A 411 -13.57 15.93 -0.74
C ARG A 411 -12.08 16.12 -0.93
N THR A 412 -11.55 17.08 -0.19
CA THR A 412 -10.12 17.20 0.02
C THR A 412 -9.68 16.17 1.04
N VAL A 413 -8.53 15.54 0.81
CA VAL A 413 -7.78 14.73 1.76
C VAL A 413 -6.31 15.16 1.74
N LEU A 414 -5.55 14.77 2.75
CA LEU A 414 -4.14 15.14 2.84
C LEU A 414 -3.24 13.92 2.54
N TYR A 415 -2.63 13.90 1.35
CA TYR A 415 -1.57 12.98 0.98
C TYR A 415 -0.30 13.30 1.79
N TRP A 416 0.31 12.31 2.40
CA TRP A 416 1.39 12.46 3.38
C TRP A 416 1.05 13.40 4.55
N GLY A 417 -0.22 13.66 4.80
CA GLY A 417 -0.68 14.60 5.82
C GLY A 417 -0.44 16.08 5.47
N ILE A 418 0.05 16.40 4.28
CA ILE A 418 0.47 17.77 3.91
C ILE A 418 -0.08 18.24 2.57
N THR A 419 -0.14 17.40 1.55
CA THR A 419 -0.51 17.79 0.19
C THR A 419 -1.99 17.53 -0.07
N GLU A 420 -2.70 18.55 -0.52
CA GLU A 420 -4.12 18.43 -0.83
C GLU A 420 -4.36 17.61 -2.10
N GLU A 421 -5.17 16.57 -1.96
CA GLU A 421 -5.76 15.80 -3.05
C GLU A 421 -7.29 15.96 -3.04
N GLN A 422 -7.95 15.72 -4.17
CA GLN A 422 -9.41 15.79 -4.29
C GLN A 422 -9.96 14.52 -4.92
N MET A 423 -10.93 13.91 -4.23
CA MET A 423 -11.54 12.65 -4.65
C MET A 423 -13.00 12.53 -4.18
N ILE A 424 -13.72 11.58 -4.77
CA ILE A 424 -14.96 11.04 -4.22
C ILE A 424 -14.56 9.84 -3.35
N LEU A 425 -14.69 9.97 -2.04
CA LEU A 425 -14.14 9.01 -1.07
C LEU A 425 -14.60 7.57 -1.32
N LYS A 426 -15.87 7.37 -1.62
CA LYS A 426 -16.45 6.03 -1.86
C LYS A 426 -15.97 5.39 -3.17
N GLU A 427 -15.46 6.15 -4.12
CA GLU A 427 -14.83 5.61 -5.32
C GLU A 427 -13.42 5.08 -5.04
N GLN A 428 -12.76 5.62 -4.01
CA GLN A 428 -11.38 5.27 -3.68
C GLN A 428 -11.28 4.21 -2.56
N TYR A 429 -12.19 4.23 -1.58
CA TYR A 429 -12.14 3.37 -0.40
C TYR A 429 -13.49 2.71 -0.12
N ASP A 430 -13.46 1.56 0.57
CA ASP A 430 -14.63 0.90 1.14
C ASP A 430 -14.88 1.32 2.58
N GLY A 431 -13.86 1.81 3.26
CA GLY A 431 -13.92 2.45 4.56
C GLY A 431 -12.68 3.27 4.84
N VAL A 432 -12.72 4.06 5.89
CA VAL A 432 -11.57 4.84 6.36
C VAL A 432 -11.39 4.70 7.87
N ILE A 433 -10.14 4.78 8.30
CA ILE A 433 -9.75 5.02 9.68
C ILE A 433 -9.23 6.45 9.76
N TRP A 434 -9.65 7.15 10.79
CA TRP A 434 -9.17 8.47 11.11
C TRP A 434 -8.57 8.49 12.52
N LEU A 435 -7.42 9.10 12.65
CA LEU A 435 -6.69 9.28 13.90
C LEU A 435 -6.62 10.77 14.21
N GLU A 436 -6.95 11.16 15.44
CA GLU A 436 -6.90 12.56 15.87
C GLU A 436 -5.48 13.09 15.90
N HIS A 437 -4.52 12.26 16.30
CA HIS A 437 -3.13 12.63 16.45
C HIS A 437 -2.21 11.49 16.10
N ILE A 438 -1.09 11.80 15.43
CA ILE A 438 -0.02 10.85 15.14
C ILE A 438 1.33 11.41 15.58
N THR A 439 2.24 10.51 15.95
CA THR A 439 3.62 10.83 16.32
C THR A 439 4.61 10.09 15.40
N PRO A 440 5.82 10.64 15.22
CA PRO A 440 6.86 9.96 14.46
C PRO A 440 7.13 8.55 15.00
N SER A 441 7.23 7.58 14.09
CA SER A 441 7.56 6.19 14.45
C SER A 441 8.92 6.09 15.13
N VAL A 442 9.06 5.17 16.08
CA VAL A 442 10.34 4.83 16.70
C VAL A 442 11.06 3.81 15.85
N ILE A 443 12.12 4.26 15.17
CA ILE A 443 12.93 3.40 14.30
C ILE A 443 13.86 2.53 15.15
N ILE A 444 13.87 1.24 14.90
CA ILE A 444 14.80 0.31 15.55
C ILE A 444 16.17 0.32 14.84
N LYS A 445 17.22 0.47 15.61
CA LYS A 445 18.62 0.47 15.12
C LYS A 445 19.11 -0.93 14.74
#